data_704b80e346fd1055a8098f089442acb6
#
_entry.id   704b80e346fd1055a8098f089442acb6
#
_cell.length_a   1.000
_cell.length_b   1.000
_cell.length_c   1.000
_cell.angle_alpha   90.00
_cell.angle_beta   90.00
_cell.angle_gamma   90.00
#
_symmetry.space_group_name_H-M   'P 1'
#
loop_
_entity.id
_entity.type
_entity.pdbx_description
1 polymer ?
#
loop_
_entity_poly.entity_id
_entity_poly.type
_entity_poly.pdbx_seq_one_letter_code
_entity_poly.pdbx_strand_id
1 'polypeptide(L)'
;ELRRRTEIVEEAPSADLREWTANIFVEKVRTNVKEALADSVLLLKTSSRDYIPFVELGKTSEYYHHDLYHLLASRGIDALLQVEKLGSGYTETNAVNPVKQDIIAIYGNMLSAYKAAGLKEGYVLTALNYLEWRRGAERYIRPLQAKGEALVLTDDTYLKALNTLKSKYASEPICAEVYLAQARYAIEKQQQVNALQLCDEAIRLYPGYDRINALKNLREEILAPYLNVYAADQAFPNEEIELRASHKNLDGFTVRIYQAKKLIKEQHYSVIRPEDYRTQDTVFTFKAPELGA
;
A
#
# COMPACT_ATOMS: atom_id res chain seq x y z
N GLU A 1 2.38 -8.68 -27.74
CA GLU A 1 3.05 -9.68 -28.63
C GLU A 1 3.83 -10.74 -27.85
N LEU A 2 4.63 -10.38 -26.85
CA LEU A 2 5.41 -11.32 -26.01
C LEU A 2 4.56 -12.43 -25.34
N ARG A 3 3.29 -12.15 -25.06
CA ARG A 3 2.38 -13.11 -24.39
C ARG A 3 1.97 -14.33 -25.24
N ARG A 4 2.25 -14.33 -26.53
CA ARG A 4 1.81 -15.35 -27.48
C ARG A 4 2.94 -16.23 -28.02
N ARG A 5 4.18 -15.98 -27.59
CA ARG A 5 5.32 -16.78 -28.09
C ARG A 5 5.42 -18.09 -27.34
N THR A 6 5.34 -19.16 -28.08
CA THR A 6 5.66 -20.51 -27.62
C THR A 6 7.17 -20.62 -27.33
N GLU A 7 7.55 -21.44 -26.36
CA GLU A 7 8.93 -21.67 -26.02
C GLU A 7 9.70 -22.21 -27.23
N ILE A 8 10.70 -21.46 -27.64
CA ILE A 8 11.75 -21.97 -28.52
C ILE A 8 12.92 -22.29 -27.61
N VAL A 9 13.35 -23.53 -27.59
CA VAL A 9 14.53 -23.97 -26.83
C VAL A 9 15.74 -23.57 -27.65
N GLU A 10 16.36 -22.42 -27.33
CA GLU A 10 17.63 -22.01 -27.89
C GLU A 10 18.69 -22.02 -26.80
N GLU A 11 19.88 -22.50 -27.17
CA GLU A 11 21.06 -22.58 -26.28
C GLU A 11 21.60 -21.20 -25.89
N ALA A 12 21.34 -20.17 -26.70
CA ALA A 12 21.72 -18.79 -26.40
C ALA A 12 20.65 -17.79 -26.86
N PRO A 13 20.39 -16.70 -26.09
CA PRO A 13 19.44 -15.69 -26.51
C PRO A 13 19.93 -14.93 -27.76
N SER A 14 19.03 -14.72 -28.72
CA SER A 14 19.28 -13.89 -29.89
C SER A 14 19.70 -12.47 -29.50
N ALA A 15 20.51 -11.82 -30.35
CA ALA A 15 20.82 -10.39 -30.21
C ALA A 15 19.59 -9.47 -30.45
N ASP A 16 18.56 -9.98 -31.15
CA ASP A 16 17.31 -9.25 -31.37
C ASP A 16 16.34 -9.50 -30.21
N LEU A 17 16.07 -8.46 -29.43
CA LEU A 17 15.11 -8.48 -28.32
C LEU A 17 13.69 -8.90 -28.75
N ARG A 18 13.34 -8.70 -30.01
CA ARG A 18 12.01 -9.10 -30.55
C ARG A 18 11.84 -10.61 -30.63
N GLU A 19 12.93 -11.36 -30.63
CA GLU A 19 12.96 -12.81 -30.66
C GLU A 19 12.95 -13.43 -29.26
N TRP A 20 13.12 -12.63 -28.20
CA TRP A 20 13.15 -13.12 -26.83
C TRP A 20 11.79 -13.66 -26.37
N THR A 21 11.82 -14.81 -25.73
CA THR A 21 10.66 -15.33 -25.00
C THR A 21 10.51 -14.63 -23.65
N ALA A 22 9.34 -14.77 -23.02
CA ALA A 22 9.10 -14.23 -21.67
C ALA A 22 10.13 -14.77 -20.67
N ASN A 23 10.50 -16.05 -20.77
CA ASN A 23 11.49 -16.67 -19.89
C ASN A 23 12.90 -16.06 -20.05
N ILE A 24 13.34 -15.78 -21.28
CA ILE A 24 14.62 -15.10 -21.53
C ILE A 24 14.62 -13.71 -20.89
N PHE A 25 13.53 -12.94 -21.01
CA PHE A 25 13.41 -11.65 -20.35
C PHE A 25 13.49 -11.76 -18.83
N VAL A 26 12.74 -12.71 -18.24
CA VAL A 26 12.77 -12.95 -16.78
C VAL A 26 14.19 -13.25 -16.30
N GLU A 27 14.87 -14.21 -16.93
CA GLU A 27 16.22 -14.59 -16.53
C GLU A 27 17.22 -13.46 -16.74
N LYS A 28 17.12 -12.68 -17.81
CA LYS A 28 18.01 -11.55 -18.05
C LYS A 28 17.83 -10.45 -17.01
N VAL A 29 16.57 -10.11 -16.66
CA VAL A 29 16.30 -9.13 -15.60
C VAL A 29 16.81 -9.63 -14.24
N ARG A 30 16.58 -10.89 -13.90
CA ARG A 30 17.09 -11.50 -12.67
C ARG A 30 18.61 -11.40 -12.57
N THR A 31 19.31 -11.74 -13.65
CA THR A 31 20.78 -11.67 -13.73
C THR A 31 21.26 -10.22 -13.56
N ASN A 32 20.71 -9.30 -14.31
CA ASN A 32 21.09 -7.87 -14.25
C ASN A 32 20.87 -7.28 -12.85
N VAL A 33 19.77 -7.63 -12.18
CA VAL A 33 19.50 -7.16 -10.82
C VAL A 33 20.52 -7.72 -9.83
N LYS A 34 20.91 -9.02 -9.95
CA LYS A 34 21.94 -9.62 -9.10
C LYS A 34 23.30 -8.98 -9.32
N GLU A 35 23.69 -8.76 -10.57
CA GLU A 35 24.94 -8.09 -10.93
C GLU A 35 24.99 -6.65 -10.40
N ALA A 36 23.89 -5.89 -10.56
CA ALA A 36 23.80 -4.52 -10.06
C ALA A 36 23.94 -4.41 -8.53
N LEU A 37 23.58 -5.46 -7.78
CA LEU A 37 23.64 -5.49 -6.32
C LEU A 37 24.84 -6.25 -5.75
N ALA A 38 25.76 -6.73 -6.61
CA ALA A 38 26.86 -7.61 -6.20
C ALA A 38 27.82 -6.97 -5.20
N ASP A 39 28.15 -5.68 -5.37
CA ASP A 39 29.02 -4.94 -4.43
C ASP A 39 28.22 -4.09 -3.45
N SER A 40 27.55 -4.75 -2.53
CA SER A 40 26.73 -4.08 -1.51
C SER A 40 27.55 -3.14 -0.61
N VAL A 41 28.84 -3.43 -0.38
CA VAL A 41 29.71 -2.61 0.49
C VAL A 41 30.01 -1.26 -0.16
N LEU A 42 30.32 -1.26 -1.45
CA LEU A 42 30.53 -0.03 -2.23
C LEU A 42 29.21 0.76 -2.33
N LEU A 43 28.14 0.09 -2.69
CA LEU A 43 26.84 0.71 -2.92
C LEU A 43 26.27 1.37 -1.65
N LEU A 44 26.46 0.77 -0.47
CA LEU A 44 26.06 1.35 0.83
C LEU A 44 26.84 2.62 1.18
N LYS A 45 28.09 2.74 0.72
CA LYS A 45 28.95 3.91 0.94
C LYS A 45 28.73 5.01 -0.10
N THR A 46 28.12 4.69 -1.21
CA THR A 46 27.90 5.60 -2.32
C THR A 46 26.56 6.33 -2.12
N SER A 47 26.59 7.66 -2.11
CA SER A 47 25.39 8.47 -1.99
C SER A 47 24.58 8.45 -3.28
N SER A 48 23.27 8.26 -3.20
CA SER A 48 22.39 8.41 -4.36
C SER A 48 22.36 9.84 -4.89
N ARG A 49 22.74 10.85 -4.09
CA ARG A 49 22.86 12.26 -4.48
C ARG A 49 23.98 12.51 -5.48
N ASP A 50 25.01 11.66 -5.48
CA ASP A 50 26.15 11.80 -6.43
C ASP A 50 25.73 11.53 -7.89
N TYR A 51 24.51 11.01 -8.08
CA TYR A 51 23.94 10.66 -9.38
C TYR A 51 22.87 11.64 -9.89
N ILE A 52 22.73 12.82 -9.27
CA ILE A 52 21.88 13.90 -9.79
C ILE A 52 22.55 14.47 -11.06
N PRO A 53 21.82 14.69 -12.18
CA PRO A 53 20.37 14.66 -12.34
C PRO A 53 19.77 13.33 -12.80
N PHE A 54 20.53 12.25 -12.89
CA PHE A 54 20.02 10.94 -13.33
C PHE A 54 19.09 10.29 -12.28
N VAL A 55 19.21 10.71 -11.04
CA VAL A 55 18.36 10.29 -9.92
C VAL A 55 17.62 11.50 -9.39
N GLU A 56 16.29 11.47 -9.44
CA GLU A 56 15.44 12.41 -8.73
C GLU A 56 15.15 11.88 -7.32
N LEU A 57 15.61 12.61 -6.32
CA LEU A 57 15.32 12.31 -4.92
C LEU A 57 13.94 12.88 -4.58
N GLY A 58 13.00 12.00 -4.22
CA GLY A 58 11.73 12.43 -3.66
C GLY A 58 11.93 13.19 -2.34
N LYS A 59 11.03 14.10 -1.99
CA LYS A 59 11.12 14.94 -0.77
C LYS A 59 11.36 14.16 0.53
N THR A 60 11.00 12.88 0.56
CA THR A 60 11.13 12.02 1.73
C THR A 60 12.31 11.07 1.67
N SER A 61 12.91 10.84 0.50
CA SER A 61 14.07 9.95 0.33
C SER A 61 15.31 10.49 1.05
N GLU A 62 15.42 11.82 1.17
CA GLU A 62 16.55 12.47 1.87
C GLU A 62 16.68 12.06 3.34
N TYR A 63 15.58 11.66 3.97
CA TYR A 63 15.56 11.33 5.39
C TYR A 63 15.80 9.85 5.68
N TYR A 64 15.63 8.97 4.68
CA TYR A 64 15.52 7.53 4.95
C TYR A 64 16.53 6.66 4.25
N HIS A 65 16.87 6.98 2.99
CA HIS A 65 17.70 6.13 2.15
C HIS A 65 18.62 6.98 1.28
N HIS A 66 19.83 7.25 1.79
CA HIS A 66 20.80 8.06 1.08
C HIS A 66 21.75 7.25 0.20
N ASP A 67 21.75 5.93 0.38
CA ASP A 67 22.68 5.04 -0.28
C ASP A 67 22.17 4.55 -1.64
N LEU A 68 23.12 4.26 -2.53
CA LEU A 68 22.83 3.75 -3.86
C LEU A 68 22.31 2.31 -3.80
N TYR A 69 22.68 1.55 -2.75
CA TYR A 69 22.22 0.18 -2.57
C TYR A 69 20.71 0.09 -2.42
N HIS A 70 20.13 0.95 -1.58
CA HIS A 70 18.67 0.99 -1.42
C HIS A 70 17.96 1.35 -2.73
N LEU A 71 18.48 2.35 -3.46
CA LEU A 71 17.91 2.78 -4.73
C LEU A 71 17.88 1.64 -5.74
N LEU A 72 19.03 0.98 -5.95
CA LEU A 72 19.15 -0.10 -6.93
C LEU A 72 18.34 -1.35 -6.50
N ALA A 73 18.33 -1.68 -5.21
CA ALA A 73 17.54 -2.78 -4.69
C ALA A 73 16.03 -2.54 -4.88
N SER A 74 15.54 -1.33 -4.57
CA SER A 74 14.13 -0.98 -4.77
C SER A 74 13.74 -1.04 -6.25
N ARG A 75 14.57 -0.50 -7.14
CA ARG A 75 14.34 -0.56 -8.59
C ARG A 75 14.44 -1.99 -9.14
N GLY A 76 15.35 -2.79 -8.58
CA GLY A 76 15.47 -4.21 -8.89
C GLY A 76 14.21 -4.99 -8.52
N ILE A 77 13.65 -4.75 -7.33
CA ILE A 77 12.37 -5.35 -6.90
C ILE A 77 11.24 -4.93 -7.84
N ASP A 78 11.12 -3.63 -8.18
CA ASP A 78 10.12 -3.15 -9.13
C ASP A 78 10.22 -3.85 -10.49
N ALA A 79 11.44 -3.99 -11.02
CA ALA A 79 11.70 -4.67 -12.28
C ALA A 79 11.34 -6.17 -12.22
N LEU A 80 11.68 -6.85 -11.11
CA LEU A 80 11.34 -8.24 -10.88
C LEU A 80 9.82 -8.45 -10.81
N LEU A 81 9.08 -7.58 -10.13
CA LEU A 81 7.62 -7.62 -10.06
C LEU A 81 6.95 -7.40 -11.42
N GLN A 82 7.54 -6.59 -12.30
CA GLN A 82 7.04 -6.40 -13.66
C GLN A 82 7.21 -7.66 -14.52
N VAL A 83 8.39 -8.29 -14.46
CA VAL A 83 8.66 -9.50 -15.27
C VAL A 83 7.97 -10.74 -14.71
N GLU A 84 7.66 -10.79 -13.43
CA GLU A 84 6.84 -11.86 -12.84
C GLU A 84 5.48 -11.99 -13.55
N LYS A 85 4.88 -10.85 -13.91
CA LYS A 85 3.60 -10.82 -14.65
C LYS A 85 3.72 -11.35 -16.08
N LEU A 86 4.90 -11.26 -16.69
CA LEU A 86 5.16 -11.77 -18.05
C LEU A 86 5.36 -13.29 -18.03
N GLY A 87 6.00 -13.80 -16.98
CA GLY A 87 6.32 -15.22 -16.79
C GLY A 87 5.18 -16.08 -16.25
N SER A 88 3.92 -15.64 -16.32
CA SER A 88 2.73 -16.36 -15.81
C SER A 88 2.46 -17.73 -16.48
N GLY A 89 3.36 -18.21 -17.35
CA GLY A 89 3.44 -19.59 -17.83
C GLY A 89 4.15 -20.56 -16.86
N TYR A 90 4.61 -20.12 -15.69
CA TYR A 90 5.02 -21.01 -14.61
C TYR A 90 3.79 -21.66 -13.98
N THR A 91 3.11 -22.47 -14.80
CA THR A 91 1.96 -23.26 -14.40
C THR A 91 2.42 -24.42 -13.52
N GLU A 92 1.85 -24.47 -12.31
CA GLU A 92 1.41 -25.70 -11.65
C GLU A 92 2.43 -26.76 -11.22
N THR A 93 3.71 -26.54 -11.30
CA THR A 93 4.63 -27.41 -10.57
C THR A 93 4.90 -26.81 -9.18
N ASN A 94 5.04 -27.66 -8.17
CA ASN A 94 5.37 -27.30 -6.77
C ASN A 94 6.72 -26.56 -6.61
N ALA A 95 7.20 -25.92 -7.66
CA ALA A 95 8.44 -25.17 -7.70
C ALA A 95 8.18 -23.73 -7.20
N VAL A 96 8.99 -23.30 -6.28
CA VAL A 96 8.98 -21.92 -5.77
C VAL A 96 9.33 -20.97 -6.93
N ASN A 97 8.49 -19.96 -7.16
CA ASN A 97 8.73 -18.95 -8.20
C ASN A 97 10.11 -18.28 -7.96
N PRO A 98 11.07 -18.44 -8.90
CA PRO A 98 12.43 -17.96 -8.73
C PRO A 98 12.53 -16.43 -8.59
N VAL A 99 11.60 -15.66 -9.19
CA VAL A 99 11.53 -14.21 -9.04
C VAL A 99 11.22 -13.84 -7.59
N LYS A 100 10.30 -14.54 -6.94
CA LYS A 100 9.97 -14.30 -5.52
C LYS A 100 11.11 -14.66 -4.60
N GLN A 101 11.85 -15.72 -4.90
CA GLN A 101 13.07 -16.05 -4.16
C GLN A 101 14.10 -14.94 -4.26
N ASP A 102 14.30 -14.38 -5.45
CA ASP A 102 15.22 -13.26 -5.64
C ASP A 102 14.77 -12.02 -4.85
N ILE A 103 13.46 -11.69 -4.85
CA ILE A 103 12.92 -10.57 -4.05
C ILE A 103 13.16 -10.80 -2.56
N ILE A 104 12.89 -12.01 -2.05
CA ILE A 104 13.17 -12.37 -0.64
C ILE A 104 14.66 -12.20 -0.32
N ALA A 105 15.53 -12.69 -1.19
CA ALA A 105 16.96 -12.57 -1.02
C ALA A 105 17.42 -11.10 -0.99
N ILE A 106 16.88 -10.25 -1.87
CA ILE A 106 17.19 -8.82 -1.90
C ILE A 106 16.75 -8.16 -0.58
N TYR A 107 15.52 -8.37 -0.11
CA TYR A 107 15.09 -7.84 1.18
C TYR A 107 15.93 -8.35 2.35
N GLY A 108 16.25 -9.64 2.36
CA GLY A 108 17.11 -10.25 3.38
C GLY A 108 18.51 -9.62 3.41
N ASN A 109 19.11 -9.39 2.24
CA ASN A 109 20.40 -8.73 2.12
C ASN A 109 20.35 -7.27 2.56
N MET A 110 19.31 -6.51 2.17
CA MET A 110 19.10 -5.13 2.64
C MET A 110 19.01 -5.07 4.15
N LEU A 111 18.17 -5.91 4.77
CA LEU A 111 17.99 -5.93 6.22
C LEU A 111 19.30 -6.29 6.94
N SER A 112 20.06 -7.25 6.41
CA SER A 112 21.35 -7.64 6.95
C SER A 112 22.38 -6.52 6.84
N ALA A 113 22.43 -5.85 5.69
CA ALA A 113 23.33 -4.72 5.44
C ALA A 113 23.03 -3.54 6.37
N TYR A 114 21.77 -3.11 6.51
CA TYR A 114 21.40 -2.03 7.41
C TYR A 114 21.64 -2.39 8.87
N LYS A 115 21.36 -3.63 9.26
CA LYS A 115 21.68 -4.09 10.63
C LYS A 115 23.18 -4.04 10.91
N ALA A 116 24.03 -4.50 9.97
CA ALA A 116 25.48 -4.48 10.12
C ALA A 116 26.04 -3.05 10.17
N ALA A 117 25.44 -2.13 9.40
CA ALA A 117 25.83 -0.73 9.36
C ALA A 117 25.24 0.11 10.54
N GLY A 118 24.37 -0.47 11.38
CA GLY A 118 23.70 0.22 12.47
C GLY A 118 22.66 1.26 12.03
N LEU A 119 22.20 1.19 10.77
CA LEU A 119 21.23 2.11 10.16
C LEU A 119 19.79 1.70 10.52
N LYS A 120 19.32 2.19 11.67
CA LYS A 120 18.01 1.80 12.24
C LYS A 120 16.83 2.21 11.37
N GLU A 121 16.85 3.43 10.83
CA GLU A 121 15.80 3.93 9.94
C GLU A 121 15.68 3.06 8.68
N GLY A 122 16.78 2.83 7.98
CA GLY A 122 16.84 1.98 6.81
C GLY A 122 16.33 0.56 7.09
N TYR A 123 16.70 0.00 8.25
CA TYR A 123 16.24 -1.31 8.68
C TYR A 123 14.72 -1.35 8.87
N VAL A 124 14.16 -0.41 9.65
CA VAL A 124 12.73 -0.41 9.98
C VAL A 124 11.88 -0.21 8.73
N LEU A 125 12.23 0.75 7.87
CA LEU A 125 11.49 1.02 6.63
C LEU A 125 11.56 -0.16 5.66
N THR A 126 12.73 -0.76 5.51
CA THR A 126 12.89 -1.97 4.67
C THR A 126 12.10 -3.15 5.22
N ALA A 127 12.09 -3.33 6.56
CA ALA A 127 11.30 -4.37 7.20
C ALA A 127 9.79 -4.16 6.99
N LEU A 128 9.30 -2.93 7.12
CA LEU A 128 7.90 -2.60 6.85
C LEU A 128 7.52 -2.88 5.40
N ASN A 129 8.34 -2.44 4.43
CA ASN A 129 8.11 -2.72 3.01
C ASN A 129 8.10 -4.22 2.71
N TYR A 130 9.01 -4.98 3.32
CA TYR A 130 9.07 -6.43 3.18
C TYR A 130 7.83 -7.12 3.74
N LEU A 131 7.36 -6.71 4.93
CA LEU A 131 6.15 -7.24 5.54
C LEU A 131 4.90 -6.94 4.70
N GLU A 132 4.77 -5.71 4.19
CA GLU A 132 3.66 -5.33 3.30
C GLU A 132 3.69 -6.11 1.97
N TRP A 133 4.86 -6.26 1.36
CA TRP A 133 4.99 -7.06 0.16
C TRP A 133 4.59 -8.52 0.40
N ARG A 134 5.05 -9.14 1.50
CA ARG A 134 4.68 -10.52 1.84
C ARG A 134 3.19 -10.68 2.08
N ARG A 135 2.55 -9.71 2.73
CA ARG A 135 1.11 -9.71 2.97
C ARG A 135 0.32 -9.52 1.67
N GLY A 136 0.77 -8.64 0.80
CA GLY A 136 0.16 -8.37 -0.52
C GLY A 136 0.29 -9.53 -1.50
N ALA A 137 1.35 -10.32 -1.39
CA ALA A 137 1.59 -11.50 -2.23
C ALA A 137 0.51 -12.59 -2.05
N GLU A 138 -0.22 -12.59 -0.93
CA GLU A 138 -1.32 -13.52 -0.66
C GLU A 138 -2.51 -13.37 -1.62
N ARG A 139 -2.79 -12.16 -2.08
CA ARG A 139 -3.97 -11.89 -2.92
C ARG A 139 -3.91 -12.56 -4.31
N TYR A 140 -2.74 -13.00 -4.74
CA TYR A 140 -2.49 -13.45 -6.12
C TYR A 140 -1.90 -14.85 -6.23
N ILE A 141 -1.68 -15.58 -5.11
CA ILE A 141 -0.97 -16.86 -5.15
C ILE A 141 -1.64 -17.86 -4.21
N ARG A 142 -1.98 -19.03 -4.78
CA ARG A 142 -2.21 -20.23 -3.95
C ARG A 142 -0.97 -20.47 -3.08
N PRO A 143 -1.15 -20.92 -1.82
CA PRO A 143 -0.03 -21.09 -0.90
C PRO A 143 0.98 -22.09 -1.49
N LEU A 144 2.05 -21.58 -2.08
CA LEU A 144 3.22 -22.37 -2.40
C LEU A 144 3.96 -22.62 -1.09
N GLN A 145 3.92 -23.85 -0.63
CA GLN A 145 4.71 -24.30 0.51
C GLN A 145 6.19 -24.27 0.10
N ALA A 146 6.86 -23.15 0.37
CA ALA A 146 8.30 -23.14 0.36
C ALA A 146 8.82 -23.94 1.57
N LYS A 147 9.75 -24.86 1.34
CA LYS A 147 10.50 -25.49 2.44
C LYS A 147 11.21 -24.39 3.23
N GLY A 148 10.71 -24.07 4.45
CA GLY A 148 11.43 -23.24 5.40
C GLY A 148 10.63 -22.09 6.02
N GLU A 149 9.99 -21.24 5.26
CA GLU A 149 9.13 -20.17 5.75
C GLU A 149 7.90 -20.00 4.85
N ALA A 150 6.73 -19.85 5.45
CA ALA A 150 5.54 -19.50 4.68
C ALA A 150 5.79 -18.16 3.97
N LEU A 151 5.73 -18.16 2.63
CA LEU A 151 5.93 -16.96 1.82
C LEU A 151 4.89 -15.89 2.14
N VAL A 152 3.74 -16.33 2.60
CA VAL A 152 2.57 -15.54 2.91
C VAL A 152 2.49 -15.32 4.41
N LEU A 153 2.35 -14.06 4.82
CA LEU A 153 2.09 -13.71 6.20
C LEU A 153 0.60 -13.77 6.47
N THR A 154 0.19 -14.61 7.42
CA THR A 154 -1.15 -14.48 8.00
C THR A 154 -1.26 -13.17 8.78
N ASP A 155 -2.50 -12.69 8.98
CA ASP A 155 -2.75 -11.48 9.77
C ASP A 155 -2.08 -11.54 11.15
N ASP A 156 -2.11 -12.69 11.82
CA ASP A 156 -1.47 -12.88 13.12
C ASP A 156 0.06 -12.77 13.04
N THR A 157 0.68 -13.36 12.02
CA THR A 157 2.14 -13.29 11.86
C THR A 157 2.59 -11.89 11.46
N TYR A 158 1.80 -11.17 10.66
CA TYR A 158 2.04 -9.78 10.31
C TYR A 158 2.00 -8.88 11.54
N LEU A 159 0.94 -8.97 12.36
CA LEU A 159 0.82 -8.20 13.60
C LEU A 159 1.92 -8.53 14.61
N LYS A 160 2.29 -9.80 14.77
CA LYS A 160 3.42 -10.20 15.62
C LYS A 160 4.73 -9.57 15.15
N ALA A 161 4.97 -9.52 13.84
CA ALA A 161 6.16 -8.89 13.28
C ALA A 161 6.17 -7.37 13.54
N LEU A 162 5.04 -6.67 13.33
CA LEU A 162 4.92 -5.25 13.66
C LEU A 162 5.13 -4.98 15.15
N ASN A 163 4.55 -5.79 16.04
CA ASN A 163 4.75 -5.67 17.50
C ASN A 163 6.21 -5.90 17.89
N THR A 164 6.91 -6.82 17.25
CA THR A 164 8.33 -7.05 17.47
C THR A 164 9.16 -5.83 17.06
N LEU A 165 8.88 -5.24 15.89
CA LEU A 165 9.53 -4.00 15.46
C LEU A 165 9.22 -2.85 16.42
N LYS A 166 7.95 -2.65 16.79
CA LYS A 166 7.51 -1.63 17.76
C LYS A 166 8.28 -1.74 19.07
N SER A 167 8.34 -2.92 19.67
CA SER A 167 9.04 -3.13 20.94
C SER A 167 10.54 -2.90 20.82
N LYS A 168 11.14 -3.35 19.71
CA LYS A 168 12.59 -3.23 19.50
C LYS A 168 13.05 -1.79 19.27
N TYR A 169 12.23 -0.98 18.63
CA TYR A 169 12.58 0.40 18.24
C TYR A 169 11.76 1.45 18.97
N ALA A 170 11.17 1.11 20.12
CA ALA A 170 10.30 2.01 20.90
C ALA A 170 10.97 3.33 21.32
N SER A 171 12.30 3.36 21.49
CA SER A 171 13.05 4.57 21.81
C SER A 171 13.43 5.43 20.60
N GLU A 172 13.21 4.92 19.40
CA GLU A 172 13.66 5.56 18.16
C GLU A 172 12.48 6.27 17.47
N PRO A 173 12.66 7.51 16.96
CA PRO A 173 11.58 8.24 16.28
C PRO A 173 10.99 7.50 15.08
N ILE A 174 11.79 6.69 14.39
CA ILE A 174 11.36 5.86 13.26
C ILE A 174 10.24 4.86 13.65
N CYS A 175 10.07 4.55 14.93
CA CYS A 175 9.00 3.70 15.42
C CYS A 175 7.60 4.27 15.08
N ALA A 176 7.50 5.57 14.83
CA ALA A 176 6.27 6.21 14.32
C ALA A 176 5.76 5.55 13.02
N GLU A 177 6.66 5.07 12.15
CA GLU A 177 6.27 4.35 10.92
C GLU A 177 5.65 2.99 11.23
N VAL A 178 6.09 2.33 12.30
CA VAL A 178 5.50 1.06 12.74
C VAL A 178 4.07 1.29 13.25
N TYR A 179 3.85 2.37 14.02
CA TYR A 179 2.52 2.77 14.45
C TYR A 179 1.62 3.12 13.26
N LEU A 180 2.15 3.81 12.25
CA LEU A 180 1.42 4.13 11.03
C LEU A 180 0.98 2.86 10.29
N ALA A 181 1.86 1.87 10.17
CA ALA A 181 1.55 0.57 9.57
C ALA A 181 0.46 -0.17 10.38
N GLN A 182 0.56 -0.18 11.72
CA GLN A 182 -0.45 -0.77 12.60
C GLN A 182 -1.81 -0.06 12.49
N ALA A 183 -1.82 1.28 12.44
CA ALA A 183 -3.05 2.07 12.31
C ALA A 183 -3.74 1.82 10.96
N ARG A 184 -2.98 1.77 9.85
CA ARG A 184 -3.51 1.43 8.52
C ARG A 184 -4.10 0.02 8.49
N TYR A 185 -3.41 -0.93 9.10
CA TYR A 185 -3.92 -2.29 9.23
C TYR A 185 -5.22 -2.34 10.05
N ALA A 186 -5.31 -1.60 11.15
CA ALA A 186 -6.53 -1.52 11.95
C ALA A 186 -7.71 -0.93 11.15
N ILE A 187 -7.47 0.11 10.33
CA ILE A 187 -8.50 0.66 9.42
C ILE A 187 -8.97 -0.39 8.41
N GLU A 188 -8.05 -1.13 7.80
CA GLU A 188 -8.38 -2.21 6.86
C GLU A 188 -9.28 -3.28 7.52
N LYS A 189 -9.06 -3.52 8.80
CA LYS A 189 -9.89 -4.45 9.62
C LYS A 189 -11.12 -3.77 10.23
N GLN A 190 -11.46 -2.56 9.82
CA GLN A 190 -12.60 -1.77 10.32
C GLN A 190 -12.55 -1.51 11.84
N GLN A 191 -11.34 -1.35 12.39
CA GLN A 191 -11.06 -1.06 13.80
C GLN A 191 -10.62 0.39 13.98
N GLN A 192 -11.47 1.36 13.60
CA GLN A 192 -11.13 2.78 13.57
C GLN A 192 -10.75 3.35 14.94
N VAL A 193 -11.41 2.88 16.00
CA VAL A 193 -11.09 3.28 17.40
C VAL A 193 -9.65 2.88 17.75
N ASN A 194 -9.25 1.65 17.43
CA ASN A 194 -7.89 1.18 17.64
C ASN A 194 -6.88 1.97 16.78
N ALA A 195 -7.22 2.23 15.51
CA ALA A 195 -6.39 3.05 14.62
C ALA A 195 -6.18 4.46 15.18
N LEU A 196 -7.24 5.09 15.70
CA LEU A 196 -7.17 6.41 16.32
C LEU A 196 -6.26 6.41 17.55
N GLN A 197 -6.39 5.41 18.43
CA GLN A 197 -5.53 5.26 19.61
C GLN A 197 -4.06 5.11 19.22
N LEU A 198 -3.75 4.32 18.19
CA LEU A 198 -2.39 4.16 17.67
C LEU A 198 -1.83 5.48 17.12
N CYS A 199 -2.63 6.26 16.40
CA CYS A 199 -2.23 7.58 15.92
C CYS A 199 -1.94 8.54 17.08
N ASP A 200 -2.85 8.62 18.08
CA ASP A 200 -2.70 9.51 19.24
C ASP A 200 -1.47 9.14 20.08
N GLU A 201 -1.24 7.84 20.29
CA GLU A 201 -0.05 7.36 21.01
C GLU A 201 1.25 7.74 20.30
N ALA A 202 1.33 7.50 18.99
CA ALA A 202 2.52 7.81 18.21
C ALA A 202 2.82 9.32 18.15
N ILE A 203 1.77 10.15 17.95
CA ILE A 203 1.91 11.61 17.95
C ILE A 203 2.43 12.13 19.29
N ARG A 204 1.97 11.53 20.39
CA ARG A 204 2.43 11.87 21.75
C ARG A 204 3.87 11.42 22.00
N LEU A 205 4.26 10.21 21.54
CA LEU A 205 5.59 9.64 21.79
C LEU A 205 6.67 10.24 20.89
N TYR A 206 6.34 10.56 19.65
CA TYR A 206 7.31 10.99 18.63
C TYR A 206 6.94 12.34 17.97
N PRO A 207 6.67 13.41 18.76
CA PRO A 207 6.16 14.68 18.21
C PRO A 207 7.12 15.37 17.24
N GLY A 208 8.42 15.12 17.38
CA GLY A 208 9.49 15.68 16.53
C GLY A 208 9.88 14.80 15.34
N TYR A 209 9.16 13.71 15.09
CA TYR A 209 9.46 12.87 13.93
C TYR A 209 9.07 13.58 12.62
N ASP A 210 9.97 13.64 11.65
CA ASP A 210 9.79 14.43 10.42
C ASP A 210 8.51 14.08 9.65
N ARG A 211 8.11 12.82 9.64
CA ARG A 211 6.88 12.36 8.98
C ARG A 211 5.67 12.20 9.91
N ILE A 212 5.72 12.78 11.11
CA ILE A 212 4.60 12.67 12.06
C ILE A 212 3.26 13.17 11.47
N ASN A 213 3.32 14.04 10.48
CA ASN A 213 2.12 14.52 9.78
C ASN A 213 1.36 13.41 9.04
N ALA A 214 2.00 12.29 8.69
CA ALA A 214 1.30 11.15 8.12
C ALA A 214 0.30 10.55 9.13
N LEU A 215 0.69 10.44 10.40
CA LEU A 215 -0.20 9.99 11.48
C LEU A 215 -1.27 11.02 11.83
N LYS A 216 -0.92 12.32 11.84
CA LYS A 216 -1.89 13.41 12.04
C LYS A 216 -2.95 13.41 10.94
N ASN A 217 -2.54 13.29 9.68
CA ASN A 217 -3.47 13.24 8.56
C ASN A 217 -4.39 12.01 8.64
N LEU A 218 -3.84 10.84 8.98
CA LEU A 218 -4.64 9.63 9.15
C LEU A 218 -5.64 9.77 10.30
N ARG A 219 -5.23 10.39 11.40
CA ARG A 219 -6.11 10.74 12.52
C ARG A 219 -7.25 11.63 12.09
N GLU A 220 -6.95 12.71 11.37
CA GLU A 220 -7.96 13.64 10.85
C GLU A 220 -8.90 12.95 9.84
N GLU A 221 -8.38 12.05 9.00
CA GLU A 221 -9.18 11.25 8.09
C GLU A 221 -10.21 10.36 8.83
N ILE A 222 -9.79 9.73 9.94
CA ILE A 222 -10.70 8.94 10.77
C ILE A 222 -11.81 9.84 11.36
N LEU A 223 -11.46 11.02 11.83
CA LEU A 223 -12.37 11.95 12.51
C LEU A 223 -13.20 12.81 11.54
N ALA A 224 -12.77 12.95 10.29
CA ALA A 224 -13.44 13.80 9.32
C ALA A 224 -14.90 13.37 9.08
N PRO A 225 -15.84 14.31 8.99
CA PRO A 225 -17.19 14.01 8.55
C PRO A 225 -17.18 13.55 7.09
N TYR A 226 -18.04 12.62 6.77
CA TYR A 226 -18.23 12.13 5.41
C TYR A 226 -19.71 11.98 5.12
N LEU A 227 -20.12 12.40 3.92
CA LEU A 227 -21.47 12.22 3.39
C LEU A 227 -21.41 11.98 1.90
N ASN A 228 -22.03 10.92 1.46
CA ASN A 228 -22.30 10.67 0.04
C ASN A 228 -23.75 10.22 -0.09
N VAL A 229 -24.51 10.91 -0.95
CA VAL A 229 -25.95 10.65 -1.13
C VAL A 229 -26.20 10.26 -2.57
N TYR A 230 -26.87 9.14 -2.75
CA TYR A 230 -27.35 8.64 -4.03
C TYR A 230 -28.87 8.70 -4.09
N ALA A 231 -29.39 9.21 -5.19
CA ALA A 231 -30.81 9.20 -5.52
C ALA A 231 -31.01 8.74 -6.97
N ALA A 232 -32.21 8.39 -7.33
CA ALA A 232 -32.56 8.17 -8.74
C ALA A 232 -32.42 9.49 -9.53
N ASP A 233 -31.86 9.41 -10.73
CA ASP A 233 -31.69 10.58 -11.62
C ASP A 233 -33.02 11.14 -12.14
N GLN A 234 -34.07 10.35 -12.09
CA GLN A 234 -35.43 10.70 -12.58
C GLN A 234 -36.47 10.21 -11.58
N ALA A 235 -37.47 11.03 -11.35
CA ALA A 235 -38.65 10.70 -10.54
C ALA A 235 -39.90 11.35 -11.13
N PHE A 236 -41.09 10.73 -10.95
CA PHE A 236 -42.35 11.34 -11.28
C PHE A 236 -42.78 12.36 -10.21
N PRO A 237 -43.61 13.36 -10.57
CA PRO A 237 -44.17 14.29 -9.59
C PRO A 237 -44.87 13.55 -8.47
N ASN A 238 -44.64 13.97 -7.23
CA ASN A 238 -45.16 13.36 -6.00
C ASN A 238 -44.70 11.91 -5.70
N GLU A 239 -43.79 11.33 -6.49
CA GLU A 239 -43.22 10.02 -6.23
C GLU A 239 -42.37 10.03 -4.95
N GLU A 240 -42.44 8.96 -4.17
CA GLU A 240 -41.48 8.71 -3.11
C GLU A 240 -40.22 8.03 -3.68
N ILE A 241 -39.11 8.73 -3.55
CA ILE A 241 -37.79 8.22 -4.00
C ILE A 241 -36.92 7.85 -2.78
N GLU A 242 -36.09 6.85 -2.95
CA GLU A 242 -35.09 6.48 -1.96
C GLU A 242 -33.86 7.35 -2.11
N LEU A 243 -33.38 7.91 -0.99
CA LEU A 243 -32.08 8.53 -0.82
C LEU A 243 -31.21 7.58 -0.05
N ARG A 244 -30.18 7.04 -0.68
CA ARG A 244 -29.16 6.20 -0.01
C ARG A 244 -28.01 7.07 0.41
N ALA A 245 -27.80 7.22 1.70
CA ALA A 245 -26.73 8.03 2.27
C ALA A 245 -25.68 7.17 2.94
N SER A 246 -24.43 7.21 2.42
CA SER A 246 -23.25 6.73 3.12
C SER A 246 -22.69 7.88 3.94
N HIS A 247 -22.62 7.73 5.25
CA HIS A 247 -22.22 8.82 6.14
C HIS A 247 -21.30 8.35 7.27
N LYS A 248 -20.51 9.27 7.79
CA LYS A 248 -19.60 9.05 8.93
C LYS A 248 -19.44 10.38 9.69
N ASN A 249 -19.44 10.31 11.03
CA ASN A 249 -19.17 11.44 11.93
C ASN A 249 -20.09 12.66 11.71
N LEU A 250 -21.36 12.42 11.38
CA LEU A 250 -22.39 13.42 11.20
C LEU A 250 -23.57 13.12 12.13
N ASP A 251 -24.26 14.17 12.58
CA ASP A 251 -25.51 14.07 13.33
C ASP A 251 -26.74 14.26 12.43
N GLY A 252 -26.53 14.72 11.20
CA GLY A 252 -27.58 14.92 10.21
C GLY A 252 -27.08 15.62 8.95
N PHE A 253 -27.97 15.72 7.97
CA PHE A 253 -27.74 16.46 6.74
C PHE A 253 -29.04 17.06 6.21
N THR A 254 -28.93 18.05 5.33
CA THR A 254 -30.08 18.73 4.74
C THR A 254 -30.08 18.56 3.23
N VAL A 255 -31.20 18.10 2.69
CA VAL A 255 -31.48 18.08 1.24
C VAL A 255 -32.23 19.31 0.84
N ARG A 256 -31.73 20.04 -0.16
CA ARG A 256 -32.38 21.24 -0.74
C ARG A 256 -32.61 21.00 -2.21
N ILE A 257 -33.84 21.24 -2.67
CA ILE A 257 -34.22 21.15 -4.06
C ILE A 257 -34.46 22.56 -4.61
N TYR A 258 -33.85 22.82 -5.75
CA TYR A 258 -33.96 24.11 -6.45
C TYR A 258 -34.56 23.90 -7.84
N GLN A 259 -35.44 24.82 -8.24
CA GLN A 259 -35.91 24.99 -9.61
C GLN A 259 -35.50 26.36 -10.11
N ALA A 260 -34.72 26.43 -11.22
CA ALA A 260 -34.23 27.70 -11.75
C ALA A 260 -33.66 28.66 -10.68
N LYS A 261 -32.85 28.12 -9.76
CA LYS A 261 -32.24 28.82 -8.60
C LYS A 261 -33.18 29.20 -7.45
N LYS A 262 -34.47 28.93 -7.54
CA LYS A 262 -35.44 29.15 -6.47
C LYS A 262 -35.54 27.91 -5.61
N LEU A 263 -35.32 28.02 -4.29
CA LEU A 263 -35.51 26.93 -3.34
C LEU A 263 -36.98 26.51 -3.33
N ILE A 264 -37.28 25.24 -3.62
CA ILE A 264 -38.63 24.69 -3.63
C ILE A 264 -38.90 23.89 -2.36
N LYS A 265 -37.93 23.12 -1.95
CA LYS A 265 -38.08 22.21 -0.81
C LYS A 265 -36.76 22.10 -0.05
N GLU A 266 -36.90 22.05 1.27
CA GLU A 266 -35.80 21.74 2.18
C GLU A 266 -36.26 20.68 3.17
N GLN A 267 -35.45 19.67 3.40
CA GLN A 267 -35.74 18.61 4.35
C GLN A 267 -34.46 18.18 5.09
N HIS A 268 -34.55 18.19 6.41
CA HIS A 268 -33.46 17.74 7.28
C HIS A 268 -33.64 16.27 7.65
N TYR A 269 -32.53 15.54 7.62
CA TYR A 269 -32.46 14.16 8.06
C TYR A 269 -31.46 14.03 9.21
N SER A 270 -31.90 13.48 10.32
CA SER A 270 -31.05 13.15 11.44
C SER A 270 -30.48 11.74 11.25
N VAL A 271 -29.22 11.57 11.58
CA VAL A 271 -28.52 10.27 11.54
C VAL A 271 -27.88 9.99 12.89
N ILE A 272 -27.73 8.71 13.21
CA ILE A 272 -27.04 8.30 14.43
C ILE A 272 -25.55 8.29 14.11
N ARG A 273 -24.79 9.08 14.85
CA ARG A 273 -23.32 9.05 14.75
C ARG A 273 -22.78 7.81 15.46
N PRO A 274 -22.11 6.88 14.75
CA PRO A 274 -21.51 5.73 15.38
C PRO A 274 -20.29 6.13 16.23
N GLU A 275 -20.17 5.57 17.42
CA GLU A 275 -19.03 5.81 18.32
C GLU A 275 -17.73 5.20 17.81
N ASP A 276 -17.82 4.27 16.88
CA ASP A 276 -16.69 3.53 16.34
C ASP A 276 -16.09 4.15 15.05
N TYR A 277 -16.56 5.35 14.65
CA TYR A 277 -16.08 6.11 13.48
C TYR A 277 -16.22 5.39 12.14
N ARG A 278 -17.02 4.33 12.04
CA ARG A 278 -17.26 3.61 10.78
C ARG A 278 -18.25 4.37 9.90
N THR A 279 -18.11 4.17 8.58
CA THR A 279 -19.11 4.60 7.62
C THR A 279 -20.37 3.73 7.78
N GLN A 280 -21.53 4.37 7.78
CA GLN A 280 -22.83 3.71 7.81
C GLN A 280 -23.62 4.06 6.57
N ASP A 281 -24.42 3.10 6.11
CA ASP A 281 -25.36 3.29 5.03
C ASP A 281 -26.77 3.33 5.60
N THR A 282 -27.51 4.39 5.25
CA THR A 282 -28.89 4.60 5.68
C THR A 282 -29.74 4.95 4.48
N VAL A 283 -30.98 4.44 4.45
CA VAL A 283 -31.95 4.76 3.41
C VAL A 283 -33.00 5.69 4.00
N PHE A 284 -33.25 6.78 3.32
CA PHE A 284 -34.29 7.76 3.63
C PHE A 284 -35.26 7.85 2.48
N THR A 285 -36.49 8.23 2.74
CA THR A 285 -37.48 8.54 1.71
C THR A 285 -37.59 10.04 1.51
N PHE A 286 -37.76 10.44 0.26
CA PHE A 286 -37.93 11.81 -0.14
C PHE A 286 -39.08 11.89 -1.15
N LYS A 287 -40.07 12.76 -0.91
CA LYS A 287 -41.19 12.97 -1.85
C LYS A 287 -40.77 14.00 -2.89
N ALA A 288 -40.80 13.62 -4.15
CA ALA A 288 -40.52 14.51 -5.28
C ALA A 288 -41.53 15.69 -5.30
N PRO A 289 -41.12 16.87 -5.80
CA PRO A 289 -42.04 18.01 -5.97
C PRO A 289 -43.24 17.67 -6.85
N GLU A 290 -44.32 18.40 -6.68
CA GLU A 290 -45.59 18.22 -7.40
C GLU A 290 -45.50 18.53 -8.91
N LEU A 291 -44.62 19.46 -9.28
CA LEU A 291 -44.28 19.78 -10.67
C LEU A 291 -42.81 19.48 -10.93
N GLY A 292 -42.51 18.89 -12.11
CA GLY A 292 -41.18 18.65 -12.55
C GLY A 292 -40.30 19.88 -12.39
N ALA A 293 -39.19 19.70 -11.72
CA ALA A 293 -38.21 20.75 -11.51
C ALA A 293 -37.39 20.99 -12.75
#